data_7cc0ca246a9a289099da45814ed178bc
#
_entry.id   7cc0ca246a9a289099da45814ed178bc
#
_cell.length_a   1.000
_cell.length_b   1.000
_cell.length_c   1.000
_cell.angle_alpha   90.00
_cell.angle_beta   90.00
_cell.angle_gamma   90.00
#
_symmetry.space_group_name_H-M   'P 1'
#
loop_
_entity.id
_entity.type
_entity.pdbx_description
1 polymer ?
#
loop_
_entity_poly.entity_id
_entity_poly.type
_entity_poly.pdbx_seq_one_letter_code
_entity_poly.pdbx_strand_id
1 'polypeptide(L)'
;MEKLQYICGVTFAPFAPAGSFTKECAEESLRTMKERTHANFVILVPNGLQDTPQSEEICYTSPATMTDDELKGMIEYAHSLGLRVALKPTANCKNGTWRAHISFFDEDVVCEPKWGNWFASYMEFQNHYAAIAQEMGCEMHIAGCEMVMSEHREREWRQTIAEIRKEFQGLVSYNTDKYQEHNVKWWDCVDV
;
A
#
# COMPACT_ATOMS: atom_id res chain seq x y z
N MET A 1 -22.73 -11.90 4.16
CA MET A 1 -21.70 -11.27 3.31
C MET A 1 -22.42 -10.35 2.33
N GLU A 2 -22.21 -9.04 2.41
CA GLU A 2 -22.63 -8.15 1.34
C GLU A 2 -21.95 -8.58 0.05
N LYS A 3 -22.72 -8.63 -1.04
CA LYS A 3 -22.13 -8.92 -2.35
C LYS A 3 -21.13 -7.83 -2.69
N LEU A 4 -19.88 -8.21 -2.94
CA LEU A 4 -18.86 -7.30 -3.48
C LEU A 4 -19.45 -6.62 -4.73
N GLN A 5 -19.64 -5.31 -4.67
CA GLN A 5 -20.11 -4.56 -5.83
C GLN A 5 -19.00 -4.55 -6.88
N TYR A 6 -19.38 -4.61 -8.16
CA TYR A 6 -18.44 -4.54 -9.27
C TYR A 6 -17.44 -3.37 -9.11
N ILE A 7 -16.14 -3.69 -9.21
CA ILE A 7 -15.06 -2.73 -9.13
C ILE A 7 -14.54 -2.43 -10.54
N CYS A 8 -14.73 -1.18 -10.97
CA CYS A 8 -14.07 -0.60 -12.15
C CYS A 8 -13.12 0.48 -11.64
N GLY A 9 -11.88 0.11 -11.35
CA GLY A 9 -10.94 0.93 -10.61
C GLY A 9 -9.70 1.33 -11.40
N VAL A 10 -9.11 2.45 -11.01
CA VAL A 10 -7.84 2.96 -11.53
C VAL A 10 -6.88 3.20 -10.38
N THR A 11 -5.62 2.81 -10.54
CA THR A 11 -4.56 3.17 -9.60
C THR A 11 -4.08 4.59 -9.91
N PHE A 12 -4.22 5.48 -8.93
CA PHE A 12 -3.75 6.86 -8.98
C PHE A 12 -2.49 6.99 -8.11
N ALA A 13 -1.33 6.80 -8.73
CA ALA A 13 -0.04 6.62 -8.06
C ALA A 13 1.02 7.60 -8.57
N PRO A 14 0.96 8.89 -8.19
CA PRO A 14 1.96 9.86 -8.64
C PRO A 14 3.33 9.70 -7.97
N PHE A 15 3.51 8.81 -6.97
CA PHE A 15 4.71 8.73 -6.12
C PHE A 15 5.13 10.10 -5.60
N ALA A 16 4.15 10.81 -5.09
CA ALA A 16 4.23 12.24 -4.85
C ALA A 16 5.02 12.57 -3.58
N PRO A 17 5.96 13.53 -3.63
CA PRO A 17 6.49 14.16 -2.44
C PRO A 17 5.43 15.03 -1.75
N ALA A 18 5.71 15.44 -0.50
CA ALA A 18 4.86 16.36 0.24
C ALA A 18 4.54 17.63 -0.59
N GLY A 19 3.32 18.11 -0.48
CA GLY A 19 2.80 19.25 -1.23
C GLY A 19 2.23 18.92 -2.61
N SER A 20 2.25 17.66 -3.04
CA SER A 20 1.76 17.27 -4.37
C SER A 20 0.24 17.17 -4.43
N PHE A 21 -0.38 16.61 -3.40
CA PHE A 21 -1.84 16.44 -3.35
C PHE A 21 -2.61 17.69 -2.91
N THR A 22 -1.92 18.70 -2.40
CA THR A 22 -2.53 20.00 -2.11
C THR A 22 -2.68 20.89 -3.34
N LYS A 23 -2.21 20.45 -4.51
CA LYS A 23 -2.28 21.23 -5.74
C LYS A 23 -3.60 20.97 -6.45
N GLU A 24 -4.22 22.04 -6.95
CA GLU A 24 -5.43 21.99 -7.77
C GLU A 24 -5.32 21.01 -8.95
N CYS A 25 -4.12 20.85 -9.52
CA CYS A 25 -3.88 19.90 -10.62
C CYS A 25 -4.05 18.44 -10.20
N ALA A 26 -3.87 18.08 -8.91
CA ALA A 26 -4.09 16.72 -8.44
C ALA A 26 -5.60 16.39 -8.42
N GLU A 27 -6.41 17.30 -7.91
CA GLU A 27 -7.87 17.17 -7.92
C GLU A 27 -8.43 17.15 -9.35
N GLU A 28 -7.94 18.06 -10.23
CA GLU A 28 -8.33 18.09 -11.63
C GLU A 28 -7.96 16.78 -12.35
N SER A 29 -6.78 16.23 -12.06
CA SER A 29 -6.33 14.95 -12.63
C SER A 29 -7.23 13.79 -12.21
N LEU A 30 -7.59 13.72 -10.92
CA LEU A 30 -8.49 12.68 -10.39
C LEU A 30 -9.89 12.80 -11.00
N ARG A 31 -10.44 14.01 -11.08
CA ARG A 31 -11.72 14.28 -11.73
C ARG A 31 -11.71 13.88 -13.21
N THR A 32 -10.68 14.31 -13.95
CA THR A 32 -10.50 13.97 -15.35
C THR A 32 -10.39 12.47 -15.57
N MET A 33 -9.65 11.78 -14.70
CA MET A 33 -9.56 10.32 -14.74
C MET A 33 -10.94 9.69 -14.62
N LYS A 34 -11.73 10.08 -13.61
CA LYS A 34 -13.08 9.56 -13.42
C LYS A 34 -13.98 9.83 -14.64
N GLU A 35 -13.99 11.06 -15.15
CA GLU A 35 -14.82 11.44 -16.30
C GLU A 35 -14.51 10.63 -17.55
N ARG A 36 -13.21 10.36 -17.80
CA ARG A 36 -12.77 9.65 -19.00
C ARG A 36 -12.92 8.13 -18.91
N THR A 37 -12.79 7.57 -17.71
CA THR A 37 -12.80 6.11 -17.51
C THR A 37 -14.14 5.58 -17.01
N HIS A 38 -15.01 6.46 -16.49
CA HIS A 38 -16.23 6.09 -15.77
C HIS A 38 -15.93 5.17 -14.57
N ALA A 39 -14.73 5.26 -14.00
CA ALA A 39 -14.34 4.47 -12.81
C ALA A 39 -15.29 4.75 -11.64
N ASN A 40 -15.54 3.72 -10.86
CA ASN A 40 -16.31 3.78 -9.60
C ASN A 40 -15.42 3.53 -8.37
N PHE A 41 -14.10 3.36 -8.62
CA PHE A 41 -13.13 3.01 -7.60
C PHE A 41 -11.77 3.64 -7.92
N VAL A 42 -11.06 4.12 -6.92
CA VAL A 42 -9.69 4.62 -7.06
C VAL A 42 -8.78 3.99 -6.01
N ILE A 43 -7.56 3.64 -6.42
CA ILE A 43 -6.52 3.15 -5.52
C ILE A 43 -5.52 4.28 -5.34
N LEU A 44 -5.44 4.84 -4.13
CA LEU A 44 -4.42 5.83 -3.76
C LEU A 44 -3.20 5.10 -3.19
N VAL A 45 -2.02 5.58 -3.55
CA VAL A 45 -0.76 4.90 -3.26
C VAL A 45 0.16 5.79 -2.43
N PRO A 46 -0.01 5.80 -1.09
CA PRO A 46 0.98 6.42 -0.22
C PRO A 46 2.30 5.65 -0.28
N ASN A 47 3.41 6.38 -0.13
CA ASN A 47 4.73 5.88 -0.43
C ASN A 47 5.57 5.75 0.84
N GLY A 48 6.17 4.58 1.07
CA GLY A 48 7.23 4.36 2.05
C GLY A 48 8.57 4.21 1.34
N LEU A 49 9.63 4.74 1.91
CA LEU A 49 10.96 4.78 1.31
C LEU A 49 12.00 4.10 2.19
N GLN A 50 12.72 3.14 1.65
CA GLN A 50 13.93 2.58 2.22
C GLN A 50 15.13 2.91 1.32
N ASP A 51 16.35 2.94 1.86
CA ASP A 51 17.52 3.40 1.09
C ASP A 51 17.88 2.41 -0.02
N THR A 52 17.95 1.13 0.31
CA THR A 52 18.31 0.03 -0.59
C THR A 52 17.40 -1.18 -0.35
N PRO A 53 17.42 -2.21 -1.21
CA PRO A 53 16.68 -3.45 -0.96
C PRO A 53 17.06 -4.18 0.34
N GLN A 54 18.23 -3.90 0.89
CA GLN A 54 18.72 -4.50 2.14
C GLN A 54 18.56 -3.59 3.36
N SER A 55 17.88 -2.43 3.21
CA SER A 55 17.53 -1.57 4.35
C SER A 55 16.34 -2.15 5.11
N GLU A 56 16.41 -2.17 6.43
CA GLU A 56 15.37 -2.73 7.30
C GLU A 56 14.28 -1.70 7.67
N GLU A 57 14.59 -0.40 7.52
CA GLU A 57 13.69 0.70 7.92
C GLU A 57 12.97 1.30 6.72
N ILE A 58 11.67 1.53 6.88
CA ILE A 58 10.81 2.19 5.91
C ILE A 58 10.39 3.54 6.47
N CYS A 59 10.84 4.62 5.85
CA CYS A 59 10.48 5.98 6.18
C CYS A 59 9.27 6.44 5.36
N TYR A 60 8.18 6.81 6.01
CA TYR A 60 6.96 7.32 5.37
C TYR A 60 6.53 8.70 5.88
N THR A 61 7.35 9.32 6.75
CA THR A 61 7.12 10.64 7.35
C THR A 61 8.23 11.60 6.95
N SER A 62 8.47 11.79 5.67
CA SER A 62 9.54 12.64 5.16
C SER A 62 9.04 13.61 4.09
N PRO A 63 9.78 14.68 3.76
CA PRO A 63 9.42 15.56 2.65
C PRO A 63 9.34 14.86 1.27
N ALA A 64 9.89 13.64 1.15
CA ALA A 64 9.82 12.84 -0.07
C ALA A 64 8.55 11.97 -0.15
N THR A 65 7.72 11.99 0.89
CA THR A 65 6.44 11.26 0.96
C THR A 65 5.31 12.25 1.19
N MET A 66 4.10 11.94 0.71
CA MET A 66 2.92 12.77 1.00
C MET A 66 2.64 12.79 2.51
N THR A 67 2.03 13.86 2.98
CA THR A 67 1.58 13.94 4.39
C THR A 67 0.23 13.24 4.58
N ASP A 68 -0.09 12.90 5.82
CA ASP A 68 -1.39 12.32 6.16
C ASP A 68 -2.55 13.25 5.79
N ASP A 69 -2.40 14.56 6.03
CA ASP A 69 -3.43 15.54 5.70
C ASP A 69 -3.68 15.63 4.19
N GLU A 70 -2.63 15.55 3.37
CA GLU A 70 -2.75 15.49 1.91
C GLU A 70 -3.48 14.24 1.45
N LEU A 71 -3.13 13.08 2.03
CA LEU A 71 -3.80 11.82 1.71
C LEU A 71 -5.27 11.86 2.12
N LYS A 72 -5.57 12.31 3.34
CA LYS A 72 -6.95 12.46 3.84
C LYS A 72 -7.76 13.39 2.96
N GLY A 73 -7.23 14.55 2.61
CA GLY A 73 -7.88 15.49 1.68
C GLY A 73 -8.19 14.86 0.31
N MET A 74 -7.28 14.06 -0.23
CA MET A 74 -7.51 13.37 -1.50
C MET A 74 -8.55 12.24 -1.39
N ILE A 75 -8.61 11.54 -0.24
CA ILE A 75 -9.67 10.55 0.03
C ILE A 75 -11.03 11.24 0.08
N GLU A 76 -11.15 12.34 0.83
CA GLU A 76 -12.39 13.13 0.90
C GLU A 76 -12.83 13.62 -0.47
N TYR A 77 -11.90 14.13 -1.26
CA TYR A 77 -12.18 14.58 -2.61
C TYR A 77 -12.66 13.43 -3.51
N ALA A 78 -12.00 12.26 -3.45
CA ALA A 78 -12.43 11.07 -4.19
C ALA A 78 -13.85 10.64 -3.80
N HIS A 79 -14.17 10.60 -2.51
CA HIS A 79 -15.52 10.31 -2.01
C HIS A 79 -16.55 11.35 -2.49
N SER A 80 -16.20 12.65 -2.51
CA SER A 80 -17.08 13.71 -3.03
C SER A 80 -17.43 13.53 -4.51
N LEU A 81 -16.53 12.92 -5.27
CA LEU A 81 -16.77 12.52 -6.65
C LEU A 81 -17.60 11.23 -6.77
N GLY A 82 -17.96 10.57 -5.67
CA GLY A 82 -18.66 9.28 -5.66
C GLY A 82 -17.77 8.10 -6.05
N LEU A 83 -16.46 8.21 -5.86
CA LEU A 83 -15.52 7.11 -5.99
C LEU A 83 -15.41 6.36 -4.65
N ARG A 84 -15.37 5.05 -4.69
CA ARG A 84 -14.88 4.24 -3.56
C ARG A 84 -13.36 4.25 -3.58
N VAL A 85 -12.73 4.11 -2.40
CA VAL A 85 -11.29 4.29 -2.26
C VAL A 85 -10.62 3.04 -1.67
N ALA A 86 -9.48 2.64 -2.25
CA ALA A 86 -8.54 1.77 -1.58
C ALA A 86 -7.24 2.52 -1.29
N LEU A 87 -6.60 2.19 -0.18
CA LEU A 87 -5.21 2.54 0.06
C LEU A 87 -4.29 1.36 -0.29
N LYS A 88 -3.22 1.66 -1.02
CA LYS A 88 -2.15 0.70 -1.35
C LYS A 88 -0.79 1.26 -0.93
N PRO A 89 -0.46 1.23 0.37
CA PRO A 89 0.84 1.68 0.83
C PRO A 89 1.96 0.86 0.19
N THR A 90 2.87 1.53 -0.51
CA THR A 90 3.88 0.86 -1.33
C THR A 90 5.28 1.27 -0.87
N ALA A 91 6.08 0.27 -0.45
CA ALA A 91 7.50 0.48 -0.13
C ALA A 91 8.33 0.53 -1.41
N ASN A 92 9.24 1.52 -1.50
CA ASN A 92 10.14 1.69 -2.64
C ASN A 92 11.58 1.95 -2.15
N CYS A 93 12.57 1.64 -2.99
CA CYS A 93 13.97 1.91 -2.69
C CYS A 93 14.38 3.26 -3.29
N LYS A 94 15.03 4.13 -2.48
CA LYS A 94 15.53 5.45 -2.92
C LYS A 94 16.58 5.34 -4.01
N ASN A 95 17.34 4.24 -4.04
CA ASN A 95 18.36 3.98 -5.06
C ASN A 95 17.78 3.57 -6.43
N GLY A 96 16.44 3.53 -6.57
CA GLY A 96 15.76 3.14 -7.81
C GLY A 96 15.66 1.64 -8.06
N THR A 97 16.15 0.80 -7.16
CA THR A 97 15.96 -0.65 -7.27
C THR A 97 14.49 -0.99 -7.08
N TRP A 98 13.95 -1.83 -7.94
CA TRP A 98 12.56 -2.26 -7.84
C TRP A 98 12.32 -3.05 -6.54
N ARG A 99 11.23 -2.74 -5.85
CA ARG A 99 10.83 -3.35 -4.56
C ARG A 99 10.77 -4.87 -4.56
N ALA A 100 10.53 -5.47 -5.72
CA ALA A 100 10.55 -6.93 -5.88
C ALA A 100 11.87 -7.57 -5.44
N HIS A 101 12.96 -6.81 -5.43
CA HIS A 101 14.30 -7.26 -5.02
C HIS A 101 14.61 -7.03 -3.54
N ILE A 102 13.66 -6.54 -2.75
CA ILE A 102 13.82 -6.48 -1.28
C ILE A 102 13.94 -7.90 -0.76
N SER A 103 15.13 -8.23 -0.24
CA SER A 103 15.47 -9.59 0.18
C SER A 103 16.59 -9.60 1.21
N PHE A 104 16.50 -10.54 2.13
CA PHE A 104 17.48 -10.82 3.16
C PHE A 104 17.76 -12.32 3.20
N PHE A 105 18.72 -12.75 4.01
CA PHE A 105 18.91 -14.18 4.27
C PHE A 105 17.69 -14.77 4.96
N ASP A 106 17.32 -15.99 4.61
CA ASP A 106 16.15 -16.67 5.21
C ASP A 106 16.38 -17.02 6.67
N GLU A 107 17.63 -17.32 7.05
CA GLU A 107 18.07 -17.50 8.43
C GLU A 107 18.81 -16.25 8.91
N ASP A 108 18.66 -15.92 10.19
CA ASP A 108 19.32 -14.77 10.79
C ASP A 108 20.85 -14.97 10.80
N VAL A 109 21.57 -14.07 10.14
CA VAL A 109 23.02 -14.02 10.10
C VAL A 109 23.49 -12.86 10.98
N VAL A 110 24.52 -13.10 11.79
CA VAL A 110 25.09 -12.06 12.66
C VAL A 110 25.67 -10.92 11.79
N CYS A 111 25.35 -9.67 12.15
CA CYS A 111 25.75 -8.45 11.46
C CYS A 111 25.15 -8.24 10.07
N GLU A 112 24.23 -9.08 9.64
CA GLU A 112 23.48 -8.89 8.40
C GLU A 112 22.06 -8.38 8.69
N PRO A 113 21.42 -7.62 7.77
CA PRO A 113 20.03 -7.20 7.91
C PRO A 113 19.07 -8.40 7.90
N LYS A 114 17.92 -8.25 8.56
CA LYS A 114 17.03 -9.38 8.90
C LYS A 114 15.61 -9.14 8.45
N TRP A 115 14.96 -10.19 7.98
CA TRP A 115 13.54 -10.20 7.69
C TRP A 115 12.69 -9.74 8.88
N GLY A 116 13.03 -10.18 10.11
CA GLY A 116 12.26 -9.82 11.31
C GLY A 116 12.19 -8.31 11.55
N ASN A 117 13.31 -7.60 11.40
CA ASN A 117 13.38 -6.15 11.56
C ASN A 117 12.64 -5.44 10.43
N TRP A 118 12.86 -5.89 9.19
CA TRP A 118 12.16 -5.31 8.05
C TRP A 118 10.63 -5.48 8.16
N PHE A 119 10.14 -6.68 8.48
CA PHE A 119 8.71 -6.89 8.66
C PHE A 119 8.12 -6.10 9.83
N ALA A 120 8.89 -5.88 10.91
CA ALA A 120 8.46 -5.01 12.00
C ALA A 120 8.22 -3.57 11.48
N SER A 121 9.18 -3.00 10.76
CA SER A 121 9.05 -1.68 10.12
C SER A 121 7.94 -1.64 9.07
N TYR A 122 7.80 -2.72 8.28
CA TYR A 122 6.74 -2.83 7.27
C TYR A 122 5.35 -2.89 7.90
N MET A 123 5.18 -3.61 9.00
CA MET A 123 3.91 -3.65 9.74
C MET A 123 3.54 -2.29 10.32
N GLU A 124 4.51 -1.54 10.90
CA GLU A 124 4.26 -0.17 11.36
C GLU A 124 3.77 0.73 10.23
N PHE A 125 4.44 0.67 9.08
CA PHE A 125 4.07 1.40 7.87
C PHE A 125 2.66 1.03 7.38
N GLN A 126 2.34 -0.26 7.28
CA GLN A 126 1.03 -0.73 6.83
C GLN A 126 -0.08 -0.36 7.83
N ASN A 127 0.15 -0.54 9.12
CA ASN A 127 -0.83 -0.23 10.17
C ASN A 127 -1.15 1.26 10.24
N HIS A 128 -0.15 2.13 10.04
CA HIS A 128 -0.37 3.57 9.96
C HIS A 128 -1.42 3.92 8.89
N TYR A 129 -1.27 3.38 7.69
CA TYR A 129 -2.22 3.65 6.60
C TYR A 129 -3.51 2.85 6.72
N ALA A 130 -3.51 1.71 7.38
CA ALA A 130 -4.73 0.97 7.71
C ALA A 130 -5.61 1.77 8.68
N ALA A 131 -5.01 2.43 9.68
CA ALA A 131 -5.72 3.33 10.58
C ALA A 131 -6.32 4.54 9.84
N ILE A 132 -5.57 5.16 8.92
CA ILE A 132 -6.10 6.25 8.06
C ILE A 132 -7.24 5.72 7.18
N ALA A 133 -7.09 4.54 6.57
CA ALA A 133 -8.14 3.93 5.76
C ALA A 133 -9.43 3.72 6.57
N GLN A 134 -9.32 3.27 7.81
CA GLN A 134 -10.44 3.10 8.72
C GLN A 134 -11.09 4.44 9.09
N GLU A 135 -10.28 5.42 9.49
CA GLU A 135 -10.74 6.76 9.87
C GLU A 135 -11.51 7.43 8.73
N MET A 136 -10.99 7.32 7.52
CA MET A 136 -11.53 7.98 6.32
C MET A 136 -12.61 7.17 5.60
N GLY A 137 -12.98 5.99 6.11
CA GLY A 137 -14.02 5.16 5.52
C GLY A 137 -13.67 4.59 4.15
N CYS A 138 -12.38 4.27 3.92
CA CYS A 138 -11.98 3.56 2.71
C CYS A 138 -12.58 2.14 2.68
N GLU A 139 -12.86 1.63 1.50
CA GLU A 139 -13.47 0.31 1.31
C GLU A 139 -12.46 -0.83 1.29
N MET A 140 -11.20 -0.55 0.97
CA MET A 140 -10.17 -1.58 0.86
C MET A 140 -8.80 -1.08 1.29
N HIS A 141 -8.01 -1.98 1.87
CA HIS A 141 -6.58 -1.82 2.11
C HIS A 141 -5.80 -2.91 1.36
N ILE A 142 -4.84 -2.52 0.53
CA ILE A 142 -4.00 -3.44 -0.23
C ILE A 142 -2.66 -3.53 0.49
N ALA A 143 -2.42 -4.66 1.15
CA ALA A 143 -1.34 -4.85 2.12
C ALA A 143 0.08 -4.89 1.53
N GLY A 144 0.21 -4.81 0.21
CA GLY A 144 1.50 -4.77 -0.48
C GLY A 144 1.36 -4.83 -1.99
N CYS A 145 2.46 -4.50 -2.65
CA CYS A 145 2.51 -4.44 -4.12
C CYS A 145 3.85 -5.00 -4.60
N GLU A 146 3.79 -6.11 -5.34
CA GLU A 146 4.95 -6.70 -6.04
C GLU A 146 6.16 -6.97 -5.15
N MET A 147 5.94 -7.52 -3.95
CA MET A 147 6.98 -7.81 -2.96
C MET A 147 7.59 -9.21 -3.18
N VAL A 148 7.93 -9.54 -4.43
CA VAL A 148 8.20 -10.89 -4.97
C VAL A 148 9.14 -11.70 -4.09
N MET A 149 10.30 -11.14 -3.71
CA MET A 149 11.30 -11.86 -2.92
C MET A 149 10.90 -12.09 -1.47
N SER A 150 9.86 -11.41 -0.97
CA SER A 150 9.33 -11.63 0.39
C SER A 150 8.09 -12.54 0.43
N GLU A 151 7.46 -12.84 -0.72
CA GLU A 151 6.17 -13.54 -0.78
C GLU A 151 6.22 -14.96 -0.17
N HIS A 152 7.40 -15.61 -0.19
CA HIS A 152 7.61 -16.91 0.43
C HIS A 152 7.63 -16.86 1.98
N ARG A 153 7.73 -15.68 2.58
CA ARG A 153 7.73 -15.48 4.04
C ARG A 153 6.29 -15.54 4.58
N GLU A 154 5.67 -16.69 4.43
CA GLU A 154 4.23 -16.91 4.74
C GLU A 154 3.86 -16.48 6.16
N ARG A 155 4.68 -16.83 7.17
CA ARG A 155 4.39 -16.52 8.57
C ARG A 155 4.33 -15.01 8.81
N GLU A 156 5.29 -14.29 8.31
CA GLU A 156 5.41 -12.83 8.47
C GLU A 156 4.31 -12.11 7.71
N TRP A 157 3.93 -12.56 6.52
CA TRP A 157 2.80 -12.00 5.78
C TRP A 157 1.47 -12.26 6.49
N ARG A 158 1.23 -13.48 7.00
CA ARG A 158 0.03 -13.77 7.81
C ARG A 158 -0.06 -12.86 9.03
N GLN A 159 1.07 -12.62 9.70
CA GLN A 159 1.13 -11.69 10.82
C GLN A 159 0.83 -10.26 10.37
N THR A 160 1.42 -9.79 9.29
CA THR A 160 1.15 -8.45 8.72
C THR A 160 -0.34 -8.25 8.42
N ILE A 161 -0.98 -9.21 7.76
CA ILE A 161 -2.42 -9.13 7.48
C ILE A 161 -3.25 -9.13 8.78
N ALA A 162 -2.86 -9.94 9.76
CA ALA A 162 -3.54 -9.98 11.06
C ALA A 162 -3.43 -8.66 11.82
N GLU A 163 -2.28 -7.97 11.76
CA GLU A 163 -2.10 -6.64 12.36
C GLU A 163 -2.94 -5.58 11.62
N ILE A 164 -2.93 -5.57 10.28
CA ILE A 164 -3.78 -4.68 9.48
C ILE A 164 -5.27 -4.83 9.87
N ARG A 165 -5.74 -6.07 10.08
CA ARG A 165 -7.14 -6.33 10.46
C ARG A 165 -7.52 -5.88 11.87
N LYS A 166 -6.56 -5.54 12.72
CA LYS A 166 -6.85 -4.89 14.00
C LYS A 166 -7.21 -3.42 13.82
N GLU A 167 -6.59 -2.77 12.85
CA GLU A 167 -6.77 -1.35 12.56
C GLU A 167 -7.89 -1.09 11.53
N PHE A 168 -8.12 -2.02 10.60
CA PHE A 168 -9.02 -1.83 9.46
C PHE A 168 -10.04 -2.96 9.33
N GLN A 169 -11.33 -2.59 9.23
CA GLN A 169 -12.46 -3.51 9.18
C GLN A 169 -13.04 -3.73 7.76
N GLY A 170 -12.51 -3.01 6.76
CA GLY A 170 -12.89 -3.17 5.36
C GLY A 170 -12.21 -4.36 4.69
N LEU A 171 -12.28 -4.40 3.36
CA LEU A 171 -11.65 -5.46 2.57
C LEU A 171 -10.13 -5.35 2.58
N VAL A 172 -9.46 -6.46 2.78
CA VAL A 172 -7.99 -6.55 2.67
C VAL A 172 -7.61 -7.35 1.44
N SER A 173 -6.65 -6.84 0.68
CA SER A 173 -6.13 -7.48 -0.53
C SER A 173 -4.60 -7.44 -0.58
N TYR A 174 -4.03 -8.12 -1.56
CA TYR A 174 -2.61 -8.07 -1.91
C TYR A 174 -2.44 -8.03 -3.43
N ASN A 175 -1.45 -7.27 -3.90
CA ASN A 175 -1.14 -7.15 -5.31
C ASN A 175 0.21 -7.81 -5.61
N THR A 176 0.23 -9.08 -6.00
CA THR A 176 1.45 -9.73 -6.49
C THR A 176 1.85 -9.25 -7.88
N ASP A 177 3.08 -9.52 -8.31
CA ASP A 177 3.49 -9.32 -9.70
C ASP A 177 2.91 -10.43 -10.59
N LYS A 178 2.79 -10.11 -11.88
CA LYS A 178 2.26 -11.07 -12.87
C LYS A 178 3.09 -12.36 -12.90
N TYR A 179 2.42 -13.49 -13.00
CA TYR A 179 3.02 -14.83 -13.02
C TYR A 179 3.72 -15.25 -11.72
N GLN A 180 3.56 -14.48 -10.61
CA GLN A 180 4.14 -14.78 -9.30
C GLN A 180 3.09 -15.21 -8.27
N GLU A 181 1.83 -15.26 -8.64
CA GLU A 181 0.70 -15.61 -7.76
C GLU A 181 0.87 -16.95 -7.05
N HIS A 182 1.64 -17.87 -7.63
CA HIS A 182 1.95 -19.17 -7.06
C HIS A 182 2.93 -19.11 -5.87
N ASN A 183 3.68 -18.02 -5.71
CA ASN A 183 4.58 -17.80 -4.56
C ASN A 183 3.80 -17.49 -3.29
N VAL A 184 2.64 -16.85 -3.43
CA VAL A 184 1.80 -16.46 -2.30
C VAL A 184 1.02 -17.67 -1.79
N LYS A 185 1.41 -18.19 -0.62
CA LYS A 185 0.76 -19.36 0.04
C LYS A 185 -0.29 -18.95 1.07
N TRP A 186 -0.56 -17.67 1.21
CA TRP A 186 -1.41 -17.05 2.22
C TRP A 186 -2.59 -16.26 1.61
N TRP A 187 -3.02 -16.58 0.39
CA TRP A 187 -4.21 -16.00 -0.25
C TRP A 187 -5.49 -16.13 0.60
N ASP A 188 -5.56 -17.17 1.44
CA ASP A 188 -6.66 -17.39 2.37
C ASP A 188 -6.75 -16.34 3.50
N CYS A 189 -5.74 -15.48 3.67
CA CYS A 189 -5.73 -14.39 4.65
C CYS A 189 -6.38 -13.09 4.13
N VAL A 190 -6.56 -12.96 2.82
CA VAL A 190 -7.14 -11.77 2.17
C VAL A 190 -8.53 -12.05 1.63
N ASP A 191 -9.28 -10.98 1.30
CA ASP A 191 -10.68 -11.07 0.90
C ASP A 191 -10.84 -11.03 -0.63
N VAL A 192 -9.87 -10.42 -1.33
CA VAL A 192 -9.94 -10.14 -2.78
C VAL A 192 -8.59 -10.37 -3.42
#